data_2d3bea505041a4cbcac4b32e162f041c
#
_entry.id   2d3bea505041a4cbcac4b32e162f041c
#
_cell.length_a   1.000
_cell.length_b   1.000
_cell.length_c   1.000
_cell.angle_alpha   90.00
_cell.angle_beta   90.00
_cell.angle_gamma   90.00
#
_symmetry.space_group_name_H-M   'P 1'
#
loop_
_entity.id
_entity.type
_entity.pdbx_description
1 polymer ?
#
loop_
_entity_poly.entity_id
_entity_poly.type
_entity_poly.pdbx_seq_one_letter_code
_entity_poly.pdbx_strand_id
1 'polypeptide(L)'
;MDIKKILAEVKRGCAELIDEERIEKLIKNYYEKGENFFIKAGFDPTAPDLHLGHSVVLTKMAFLQKHGAIVQFLIGDFTGQIGDPSGKSATRKKLDKEQVLINAKTYETQVFKVLDKEKTQIKFNSTWLNELGAAGIVELTSTFSVARMLERDDFTKRFKEQSPISICEFLYPLLQGYDSVALKSDIEMGGTDQKFNLLMGRQLQRVYNIGKEQAVIMMPLLEGLDGVNKMSKSLNNYIGVTEKANDMYAKILSISDELMFRYYELLSQKSLEEIAQIKKDIEQSNLHPKKAKENLALEITERFHSKEEANNAKSEFDRIHSQNALPSDMVEFEIQGKIWLAKALVECGLESSTSAARRSISANAASVNSQKVSDEQMYLEQGEYILQIGKRKFAKLKVKE
;
A
#
# COMPACT_ATOMS: atom_id res chain seq x y z
N MET A 1 26.12 -3.88 -21.66
CA MET A 1 25.14 -3.73 -20.56
C MET A 1 25.82 -3.98 -19.24
N ASP A 2 25.53 -3.18 -18.21
CA ASP A 2 26.17 -3.32 -16.90
C ASP A 2 25.23 -4.06 -15.92
N ILE A 3 25.39 -5.37 -15.82
CA ILE A 3 24.62 -6.24 -14.91
C ILE A 3 24.82 -5.83 -13.45
N LYS A 4 26.00 -5.31 -13.08
CA LYS A 4 26.26 -4.86 -11.71
C LYS A 4 25.39 -3.67 -11.32
N LYS A 5 25.15 -2.74 -12.25
CA LYS A 5 24.24 -1.61 -12.01
C LYS A 5 22.80 -2.07 -11.86
N ILE A 6 22.36 -3.04 -12.68
CA ILE A 6 21.01 -3.62 -12.54
C ILE A 6 20.86 -4.28 -11.17
N LEU A 7 21.85 -5.07 -10.74
CA LEU A 7 21.81 -5.71 -9.43
C LEU A 7 21.83 -4.71 -8.28
N ALA A 8 22.57 -3.60 -8.41
CA ALA A 8 22.53 -2.52 -7.43
C ALA A 8 21.12 -1.93 -7.30
N GLU A 9 20.41 -1.73 -8.42
CA GLU A 9 19.00 -1.28 -8.41
C GLU A 9 18.03 -2.36 -7.90
N VAL A 10 18.29 -3.65 -8.16
CA VAL A 10 17.53 -4.75 -7.52
C VAL A 10 17.67 -4.69 -6.01
N LYS A 11 18.87 -4.47 -5.50
CA LYS A 11 19.18 -4.38 -4.06
C LYS A 11 18.67 -3.09 -3.42
N ARG A 12 18.44 -2.03 -4.21
CA ARG A 12 17.99 -0.74 -3.67
C ARG A 12 16.77 -0.90 -2.78
N GLY A 13 16.89 -0.45 -1.53
CA GLY A 13 15.80 -0.47 -0.56
C GLY A 13 15.35 -1.87 -0.14
N CYS A 14 15.98 -2.97 -0.58
CA CYS A 14 15.68 -4.30 -0.08
C CYS A 14 16.11 -4.42 1.39
N ALA A 15 15.25 -5.03 2.20
CA ALA A 15 15.61 -5.39 3.57
C ALA A 15 16.44 -6.68 3.59
N GLU A 16 16.10 -7.64 2.75
CA GLU A 16 16.81 -8.91 2.64
C GLU A 16 16.62 -9.50 1.24
N LEU A 17 17.66 -10.15 0.74
CA LEU A 17 17.65 -10.84 -0.53
C LEU A 17 18.27 -12.22 -0.34
N ILE A 18 17.59 -13.27 -0.81
CA ILE A 18 18.03 -14.66 -0.71
C ILE A 18 18.26 -15.20 -2.11
N ASP A 19 19.46 -15.80 -2.32
CA ASP A 19 19.90 -16.35 -3.58
C ASP A 19 20.12 -15.29 -4.68
N GLU A 20 20.97 -14.31 -4.36
CA GLU A 20 21.36 -13.24 -5.29
C GLU A 20 21.97 -13.76 -6.58
N GLU A 21 22.79 -14.80 -6.49
CA GLU A 21 23.44 -15.44 -7.66
C GLU A 21 22.42 -15.96 -8.66
N ARG A 22 21.29 -16.49 -8.17
CA ARG A 22 20.20 -16.91 -9.02
C ARG A 22 19.55 -15.73 -9.75
N ILE A 23 19.30 -14.61 -9.05
CA ILE A 23 18.73 -13.40 -9.67
C ILE A 23 19.66 -12.87 -10.75
N GLU A 24 20.97 -12.80 -10.46
CA GLU A 24 21.98 -12.42 -11.44
C GLU A 24 21.95 -13.32 -12.68
N LYS A 25 21.90 -14.61 -12.48
CA LYS A 25 21.84 -15.62 -13.57
C LYS A 25 20.58 -15.44 -14.42
N LEU A 26 19.42 -15.23 -13.82
CA LEU A 26 18.16 -15.01 -14.53
C LEU A 26 18.24 -13.75 -15.41
N ILE A 27 18.74 -12.64 -14.87
CA ILE A 27 18.93 -11.39 -15.63
C ILE A 27 19.94 -11.59 -16.77
N LYS A 28 21.06 -12.26 -16.51
CA LYS A 28 22.05 -12.58 -17.55
C LYS A 28 21.45 -13.41 -18.68
N ASN A 29 20.71 -14.46 -18.36
CA ASN A 29 20.05 -15.33 -19.34
C ASN A 29 19.07 -14.54 -20.21
N TYR A 30 18.33 -13.59 -19.63
CA TYR A 30 17.45 -12.73 -20.42
C TYR A 30 18.24 -11.93 -21.48
N TYR A 31 19.37 -11.33 -21.09
CA TYR A 31 20.13 -10.50 -22.04
C TYR A 31 20.95 -11.32 -23.04
N GLU A 32 21.44 -12.46 -22.64
CA GLU A 32 22.28 -13.31 -23.50
C GLU A 32 21.47 -14.25 -24.43
N LYS A 33 20.30 -14.69 -23.95
CA LYS A 33 19.52 -15.75 -24.63
C LYS A 33 18.07 -15.36 -24.92
N GLY A 34 17.58 -14.22 -24.42
CA GLY A 34 16.17 -13.82 -24.51
C GLY A 34 15.24 -14.64 -23.60
N GLU A 35 15.78 -15.33 -22.60
CA GLU A 35 15.00 -16.16 -21.68
C GLU A 35 14.31 -15.30 -20.60
N ASN A 36 12.98 -15.23 -20.64
CA ASN A 36 12.21 -14.60 -19.58
C ASN A 36 12.19 -15.47 -18.33
N PHE A 37 11.92 -14.83 -17.17
CA PHE A 37 11.78 -15.52 -15.89
C PHE A 37 10.53 -15.03 -15.14
N PHE A 38 10.00 -15.86 -14.24
CA PHE A 38 8.77 -15.58 -13.53
C PHE A 38 9.04 -15.00 -12.14
N ILE A 39 8.38 -13.90 -11.83
CA ILE A 39 8.36 -13.33 -10.49
C ILE A 39 6.93 -13.29 -9.96
N LYS A 40 6.70 -13.70 -8.71
CA LYS A 40 5.39 -13.62 -8.08
C LYS A 40 5.38 -12.72 -6.86
N ALA A 41 4.24 -12.13 -6.59
CA ALA A 41 3.87 -11.57 -5.29
C ALA A 41 2.37 -11.85 -5.06
N GLY A 42 2.04 -12.31 -3.85
CA GLY A 42 0.68 -12.61 -3.44
C GLY A 42 0.05 -11.45 -2.69
N PHE A 43 -1.21 -11.17 -2.98
CA PHE A 43 -2.00 -10.13 -2.32
C PHE A 43 -3.38 -10.69 -1.97
N ASP A 44 -3.67 -10.77 -0.68
CA ASP A 44 -5.02 -11.10 -0.21
C ASP A 44 -5.91 -9.87 -0.36
N PRO A 45 -7.05 -9.96 -1.05
CA PRO A 45 -7.92 -8.82 -1.31
C PRO A 45 -8.78 -8.46 -0.07
N THR A 46 -8.11 -8.10 1.01
CA THR A 46 -8.74 -7.80 2.31
C THR A 46 -9.43 -6.44 2.37
N ALA A 47 -9.20 -5.59 1.38
CA ALA A 47 -9.81 -4.28 1.22
C ALA A 47 -9.84 -3.90 -0.28
N PRO A 48 -10.75 -3.03 -0.75
CA PRO A 48 -10.91 -2.77 -2.19
C PRO A 48 -9.75 -2.02 -2.83
N ASP A 49 -8.92 -1.30 -2.05
CA ASP A 49 -7.88 -0.44 -2.60
C ASP A 49 -6.49 -0.82 -2.11
N LEU A 50 -5.52 -0.63 -3.00
CA LEU A 50 -4.11 -0.64 -2.66
C LEU A 50 -3.67 0.74 -2.13
N HIS A 51 -2.55 0.78 -1.41
CA HIS A 51 -1.90 2.01 -0.95
C HIS A 51 -0.41 1.99 -1.31
N LEU A 52 0.29 3.12 -1.14
CA LEU A 52 1.70 3.24 -1.51
C LEU A 52 2.61 2.19 -0.85
N GLY A 53 2.25 1.65 0.32
CA GLY A 53 2.98 0.53 0.93
C GLY A 53 3.02 -0.72 0.04
N HIS A 54 1.93 -1.04 -0.65
CA HIS A 54 1.90 -2.13 -1.63
C HIS A 54 2.72 -1.78 -2.88
N SER A 55 2.76 -0.49 -3.24
CA SER A 55 3.50 -0.01 -4.41
C SER A 55 5.01 -0.22 -4.29
N VAL A 56 5.54 -0.39 -3.09
CA VAL A 56 6.97 -0.71 -2.87
C VAL A 56 7.34 -2.00 -3.61
N VAL A 57 6.59 -3.07 -3.39
CA VAL A 57 6.78 -4.35 -4.08
C VAL A 57 6.50 -4.20 -5.58
N LEU A 58 5.38 -3.56 -5.94
CA LEU A 58 4.99 -3.38 -7.36
C LEU A 58 6.03 -2.57 -8.15
N THR A 59 6.61 -1.52 -7.56
CA THR A 59 7.66 -0.70 -8.21
C THR A 59 8.90 -1.52 -8.49
N LYS A 60 9.31 -2.39 -7.56
CA LYS A 60 10.44 -3.30 -7.76
C LYS A 60 10.12 -4.36 -8.82
N MET A 61 8.90 -4.89 -8.86
CA MET A 61 8.47 -5.81 -9.91
C MET A 61 8.47 -5.14 -11.29
N ALA A 62 7.99 -3.90 -11.39
CA ALA A 62 8.02 -3.12 -12.63
C ALA A 62 9.45 -2.86 -13.12
N PHE A 63 10.39 -2.64 -12.19
CA PHE A 63 11.79 -2.57 -12.54
C PHE A 63 12.30 -3.89 -13.14
N LEU A 64 12.00 -5.02 -12.53
CA LEU A 64 12.40 -6.35 -13.03
C LEU A 64 11.73 -6.69 -14.38
N GLN A 65 10.50 -6.22 -14.65
CA GLN A 65 9.84 -6.36 -15.96
C GLN A 65 10.66 -5.75 -17.11
N LYS A 66 11.37 -4.65 -16.86
CA LYS A 66 12.29 -4.04 -17.84
C LYS A 66 13.51 -4.93 -18.13
N HIS A 67 13.77 -5.90 -17.27
CA HIS A 67 14.93 -6.80 -17.32
C HIS A 67 14.55 -8.27 -17.50
N GLY A 68 13.40 -8.54 -18.13
CA GLY A 68 12.98 -9.87 -18.56
C GLY A 68 12.02 -10.61 -17.64
N ALA A 69 11.57 -9.99 -16.55
CA ALA A 69 10.60 -10.64 -15.68
C ALA A 69 9.18 -10.63 -16.28
N ILE A 70 8.50 -11.76 -16.17
CA ILE A 70 7.05 -11.91 -16.32
C ILE A 70 6.45 -11.94 -14.91
N VAL A 71 5.59 -10.98 -14.60
CA VAL A 71 4.95 -10.88 -13.29
C VAL A 71 3.77 -11.85 -13.20
N GLN A 72 3.77 -12.70 -12.21
CA GLN A 72 2.63 -13.49 -11.76
C GLN A 72 2.01 -12.77 -10.55
N PHE A 73 1.11 -11.82 -10.84
CA PHE A 73 0.38 -11.09 -9.80
C PHE A 73 -0.68 -12.02 -9.24
N LEU A 74 -0.43 -12.52 -8.03
CA LEU A 74 -1.29 -13.51 -7.40
C LEU A 74 -2.32 -12.84 -6.49
N ILE A 75 -3.59 -13.07 -6.78
CA ILE A 75 -4.70 -12.71 -5.92
C ILE A 75 -5.05 -13.91 -5.05
N GLY A 76 -4.91 -13.74 -3.75
CA GLY A 76 -5.22 -14.74 -2.75
C GLY A 76 -6.71 -14.82 -2.45
N ASP A 77 -7.50 -15.24 -3.44
CA ASP A 77 -8.96 -15.33 -3.30
C ASP A 77 -9.39 -16.54 -2.43
N PHE A 78 -8.54 -17.57 -2.34
CA PHE A 78 -8.71 -18.67 -1.38
C PHE A 78 -8.10 -18.32 -0.02
N THR A 79 -6.84 -17.88 0.01
CA THR A 79 -6.12 -17.55 1.26
C THR A 79 -6.72 -16.37 1.98
N GLY A 80 -7.28 -15.39 1.27
CA GLY A 80 -7.99 -14.24 1.85
C GLY A 80 -9.21 -14.62 2.68
N GLN A 81 -9.83 -15.77 2.42
CA GLN A 81 -10.92 -16.32 3.24
C GLN A 81 -10.42 -16.90 4.57
N ILE A 82 -9.16 -17.32 4.64
CA ILE A 82 -8.49 -17.77 5.87
C ILE A 82 -7.99 -16.56 6.65
N GLY A 83 -7.31 -15.67 5.97
CA GLY A 83 -6.65 -14.49 6.50
C GLY A 83 -5.23 -14.77 6.98
N ASP A 84 -4.28 -13.96 6.49
CA ASP A 84 -2.87 -14.03 6.88
C ASP A 84 -2.68 -13.76 8.38
N PRO A 85 -2.13 -14.70 9.16
CA PRO A 85 -1.84 -14.50 10.57
C PRO A 85 -0.61 -13.62 10.83
N SER A 86 0.20 -13.28 9.83
CA SER A 86 1.46 -12.55 9.98
C SER A 86 1.31 -11.24 10.75
N GLY A 87 2.11 -11.09 11.82
CA GLY A 87 2.17 -9.87 12.63
C GLY A 87 0.88 -9.54 13.38
N LYS A 88 0.01 -10.52 13.66
CA LYS A 88 -1.25 -10.33 14.38
C LYS A 88 -1.20 -10.98 15.76
N SER A 89 -1.80 -10.29 16.72
CA SER A 89 -1.97 -10.79 18.11
C SER A 89 -3.26 -11.60 18.31
N ALA A 90 -4.15 -11.62 17.31
CA ALA A 90 -5.43 -12.32 17.38
C ALA A 90 -5.86 -12.84 16.00
N THR A 91 -6.71 -13.86 16.00
CA THR A 91 -7.29 -14.45 14.79
C THR A 91 -8.07 -13.42 13.98
N ARG A 92 -7.82 -13.33 12.66
CA ARG A 92 -8.54 -12.42 11.76
C ARG A 92 -9.99 -12.83 11.57
N LYS A 93 -10.85 -11.84 11.39
CA LYS A 93 -12.21 -12.06 10.87
C LYS A 93 -12.10 -12.55 9.43
N LYS A 94 -12.73 -13.68 9.14
CA LYS A 94 -12.81 -14.24 7.78
C LYS A 94 -13.64 -13.32 6.89
N LEU A 95 -13.19 -13.13 5.65
CA LEU A 95 -14.00 -12.50 4.61
C LEU A 95 -14.88 -13.55 3.95
N ASP A 96 -16.06 -13.15 3.49
CA ASP A 96 -16.85 -14.01 2.64
C ASP A 96 -16.32 -14.00 1.18
N LYS A 97 -16.68 -15.02 0.44
CA LYS A 97 -16.19 -15.23 -0.93
C LYS A 97 -16.60 -14.09 -1.87
N GLU A 98 -17.79 -13.54 -1.71
CA GLU A 98 -18.31 -12.48 -2.56
C GLU A 98 -17.51 -11.18 -2.37
N GLN A 99 -17.23 -10.80 -1.12
CA GLN A 99 -16.41 -9.64 -0.80
C GLN A 99 -14.99 -9.77 -1.34
N VAL A 100 -14.39 -10.96 -1.23
CA VAL A 100 -13.06 -11.26 -1.79
C VAL A 100 -13.05 -11.05 -3.31
N LEU A 101 -14.06 -11.54 -4.04
CA LEU A 101 -14.15 -11.37 -5.49
C LEU A 101 -14.38 -9.92 -5.93
N ILE A 102 -15.17 -9.16 -5.18
CA ILE A 102 -15.37 -7.73 -5.43
C ILE A 102 -14.04 -6.98 -5.27
N ASN A 103 -13.33 -7.20 -4.17
CA ASN A 103 -12.05 -6.56 -3.92
C ASN A 103 -10.98 -6.98 -4.96
N ALA A 104 -10.97 -8.24 -5.39
CA ALA A 104 -10.04 -8.75 -6.39
C ALA A 104 -10.13 -8.01 -7.73
N LYS A 105 -11.36 -7.70 -8.18
CA LYS A 105 -11.58 -6.92 -9.42
C LYS A 105 -10.97 -5.52 -9.35
N THR A 106 -10.99 -4.89 -8.18
CA THR A 106 -10.40 -3.55 -8.03
C THR A 106 -8.88 -3.61 -8.08
N TYR A 107 -8.26 -4.68 -7.59
CA TYR A 107 -6.80 -4.85 -7.61
C TYR A 107 -6.27 -4.93 -9.03
N GLU A 108 -6.93 -5.64 -9.92
CA GLU A 108 -6.51 -5.78 -11.32
C GLU A 108 -6.34 -4.41 -12.01
N THR A 109 -7.29 -3.50 -11.83
CA THR A 109 -7.21 -2.15 -12.43
C THR A 109 -6.13 -1.28 -11.79
N GLN A 110 -5.87 -1.46 -10.50
CA GLN A 110 -4.91 -0.65 -9.75
C GLN A 110 -3.47 -1.05 -10.02
N VAL A 111 -3.18 -2.35 -10.17
CA VAL A 111 -1.80 -2.83 -10.40
C VAL A 111 -1.27 -2.39 -11.75
N PHE A 112 -2.13 -2.25 -12.77
CA PHE A 112 -1.73 -1.79 -14.10
C PHE A 112 -1.39 -0.29 -14.17
N LYS A 113 -1.56 0.46 -13.08
CA LYS A 113 -0.99 1.80 -12.94
C LYS A 113 0.53 1.76 -12.71
N VAL A 114 1.08 0.60 -12.32
CA VAL A 114 2.50 0.42 -12.00
C VAL A 114 3.14 -0.65 -12.88
N LEU A 115 2.45 -1.76 -13.15
CA LEU A 115 2.97 -2.90 -13.88
C LEU A 115 2.62 -2.82 -15.37
N ASP A 116 3.54 -3.28 -16.21
CA ASP A 116 3.31 -3.50 -17.63
C ASP A 116 2.30 -4.65 -17.82
N LYS A 117 1.17 -4.35 -18.47
CA LYS A 117 0.07 -5.28 -18.66
C LYS A 117 0.47 -6.49 -19.53
N GLU A 118 1.30 -6.27 -20.55
CA GLU A 118 1.73 -7.33 -21.48
C GLU A 118 2.68 -8.34 -20.80
N LYS A 119 3.37 -7.90 -19.73
CA LYS A 119 4.30 -8.72 -18.95
C LYS A 119 3.73 -9.12 -17.59
N THR A 120 2.41 -9.04 -17.41
CA THR A 120 1.73 -9.38 -16.16
C THR A 120 0.64 -10.40 -16.38
N GLN A 121 0.68 -11.48 -15.62
CA GLN A 121 -0.34 -12.51 -15.54
C GLN A 121 -1.07 -12.40 -14.21
N ILE A 122 -2.36 -12.10 -14.25
CA ILE A 122 -3.21 -12.16 -13.05
C ILE A 122 -3.52 -13.62 -12.77
N LYS A 123 -3.25 -14.09 -11.55
CA LYS A 123 -3.49 -15.45 -11.09
C LYS A 123 -4.35 -15.45 -9.85
N PHE A 124 -5.19 -16.48 -9.71
CA PHE A 124 -6.05 -16.69 -8.55
C PHE A 124 -5.68 -18.02 -7.91
N ASN A 125 -5.34 -18.04 -6.62
CA ASN A 125 -4.90 -19.26 -5.99
C ASN A 125 -6.01 -20.27 -5.74
N SER A 126 -7.27 -19.87 -5.78
CA SER A 126 -8.41 -20.80 -5.79
C SER A 126 -8.35 -21.79 -6.94
N THR A 127 -7.69 -21.46 -8.07
CA THR A 127 -7.57 -22.34 -9.25
C THR A 127 -6.94 -23.68 -8.91
N TRP A 128 -5.84 -23.68 -8.15
CA TRP A 128 -5.14 -24.92 -7.78
C TRP A 128 -5.44 -25.38 -6.35
N LEU A 129 -5.74 -24.44 -5.43
CA LEU A 129 -6.01 -24.81 -4.05
C LEU A 129 -7.35 -25.55 -3.88
N ASN A 130 -8.36 -25.26 -4.72
CA ASN A 130 -9.61 -26.03 -4.74
C ASN A 130 -9.39 -27.45 -5.27
N GLU A 131 -8.42 -27.64 -6.19
CA GLU A 131 -8.12 -28.95 -6.79
C GLU A 131 -7.38 -29.90 -5.83
N LEU A 132 -6.68 -29.37 -4.80
CA LEU A 132 -5.98 -30.19 -3.81
C LEU A 132 -6.92 -31.18 -3.12
N GLY A 133 -8.14 -30.77 -2.80
CA GLY A 133 -9.08 -31.58 -2.04
C GLY A 133 -8.54 -31.99 -0.65
N ALA A 134 -9.23 -32.87 0.04
CA ALA A 134 -8.82 -33.31 1.38
C ALA A 134 -7.49 -34.09 1.35
N ALA A 135 -7.29 -34.95 0.34
CA ALA A 135 -6.07 -35.75 0.23
C ALA A 135 -4.84 -34.86 -0.01
N GLY A 136 -4.92 -33.88 -0.90
CA GLY A 136 -3.83 -32.93 -1.17
C GLY A 136 -3.51 -32.03 0.03
N ILE A 137 -4.51 -31.64 0.81
CA ILE A 137 -4.28 -30.90 2.07
C ILE A 137 -3.55 -31.79 3.10
N VAL A 138 -3.90 -33.06 3.23
CA VAL A 138 -3.20 -34.00 4.12
C VAL A 138 -1.75 -34.19 3.66
N GLU A 139 -1.53 -34.37 2.37
CA GLU A 139 -0.19 -34.44 1.79
C GLU A 139 0.61 -33.18 2.07
N LEU A 140 0.06 -31.99 1.77
CA LEU A 140 0.70 -30.70 2.01
C LEU A 140 1.06 -30.51 3.48
N THR A 141 0.17 -30.82 4.41
CA THR A 141 0.43 -30.68 5.85
C THR A 141 1.49 -31.68 6.35
N SER A 142 1.66 -32.84 5.71
CA SER A 142 2.69 -33.82 6.06
C SER A 142 4.12 -33.33 5.75
N THR A 143 4.27 -32.29 4.91
CA THR A 143 5.58 -31.75 4.54
C THR A 143 6.23 -30.88 5.61
N PHE A 144 5.50 -30.52 6.67
CA PHE A 144 5.96 -29.58 7.68
C PHE A 144 5.49 -29.94 9.09
N SER A 145 6.37 -29.82 10.08
CA SER A 145 6.01 -30.16 11.46
C SER A 145 5.45 -28.97 12.22
N VAL A 146 4.59 -29.24 13.24
CA VAL A 146 4.07 -28.22 14.16
C VAL A 146 5.19 -27.49 14.88
N ALA A 147 6.27 -28.21 15.29
CA ALA A 147 7.41 -27.60 15.95
C ALA A 147 8.06 -26.50 15.08
N ARG A 148 8.24 -26.79 13.80
CA ARG A 148 8.76 -25.79 12.82
C ARG A 148 7.77 -24.66 12.56
N MET A 149 6.47 -24.94 12.54
CA MET A 149 5.46 -23.88 12.39
C MET A 149 5.49 -22.89 13.57
N LEU A 150 5.73 -23.41 14.78
CA LEU A 150 5.84 -22.59 15.99
C LEU A 150 7.13 -21.78 16.10
N GLU A 151 8.11 -21.94 15.19
CA GLU A 151 9.29 -21.06 15.09
C GLU A 151 8.93 -19.66 14.54
N ARG A 152 7.77 -19.48 13.93
CA ARG A 152 7.29 -18.20 13.45
C ARG A 152 6.95 -17.29 14.64
N ASP A 153 7.48 -16.06 14.64
CA ASP A 153 7.48 -15.15 15.79
C ASP A 153 6.09 -14.92 16.41
N ASP A 154 5.06 -14.72 15.59
CA ASP A 154 3.70 -14.49 16.06
C ASP A 154 3.08 -15.74 16.67
N PHE A 155 3.33 -16.92 16.09
CA PHE A 155 2.89 -18.20 16.68
C PHE A 155 3.65 -18.51 17.96
N THR A 156 4.98 -18.31 17.99
CA THR A 156 5.80 -18.46 19.21
C THR A 156 5.25 -17.59 20.34
N LYS A 157 4.98 -16.32 20.06
CA LYS A 157 4.45 -15.38 21.05
C LYS A 157 3.09 -15.82 21.56
N ARG A 158 2.14 -16.07 20.66
CA ARG A 158 0.76 -16.48 21.02
C ARG A 158 0.75 -17.81 21.77
N PHE A 159 1.59 -18.77 21.38
CA PHE A 159 1.72 -20.04 22.07
C PHE A 159 2.22 -19.87 23.52
N LYS A 160 3.27 -19.05 23.73
CA LYS A 160 3.78 -18.73 25.07
C LYS A 160 2.76 -17.99 25.95
N GLU A 161 1.99 -17.10 25.35
CA GLU A 161 0.94 -16.33 26.01
C GLU A 161 -0.37 -17.11 26.20
N GLN A 162 -0.42 -18.38 25.77
CA GLN A 162 -1.62 -19.21 25.76
C GLN A 162 -2.81 -18.58 25.01
N SER A 163 -2.50 -17.70 24.05
CA SER A 163 -3.49 -17.10 23.17
C SER A 163 -3.95 -18.11 22.11
N PRO A 164 -5.24 -18.12 21.74
CA PRO A 164 -5.76 -19.08 20.77
C PRO A 164 -5.04 -18.99 19.41
N ILE A 165 -4.65 -20.14 18.86
CA ILE A 165 -4.16 -20.30 17.49
C ILE A 165 -5.07 -21.30 16.79
N SER A 166 -5.74 -20.90 15.74
CA SER A 166 -6.57 -21.79 14.95
C SER A 166 -5.69 -22.72 14.09
N ILE A 167 -6.06 -23.99 13.99
CA ILE A 167 -5.39 -24.93 13.07
C ILE A 167 -5.39 -24.39 11.65
N CYS A 168 -6.44 -23.68 11.23
CA CYS A 168 -6.54 -23.06 9.93
C CYS A 168 -5.42 -22.02 9.68
N GLU A 169 -4.96 -21.32 10.73
CA GLU A 169 -3.84 -20.38 10.62
C GLU A 169 -2.51 -21.06 10.30
N PHE A 170 -2.32 -22.30 10.72
CA PHE A 170 -1.13 -23.10 10.35
C PHE A 170 -1.15 -23.54 8.89
N LEU A 171 -2.34 -23.62 8.28
CA LEU A 171 -2.44 -23.94 6.85
C LEU A 171 -2.02 -22.76 5.97
N TYR A 172 -2.21 -21.53 6.43
CA TYR A 172 -1.95 -20.34 5.61
C TYR A 172 -0.53 -20.31 5.00
N PRO A 173 0.57 -20.46 5.77
CA PRO A 173 1.92 -20.48 5.21
C PRO A 173 2.15 -21.61 4.20
N LEU A 174 1.54 -22.77 4.43
CA LEU A 174 1.65 -23.92 3.55
C LEU A 174 0.93 -23.67 2.22
N LEU A 175 -0.26 -23.08 2.26
CA LEU A 175 -1.05 -22.75 1.07
C LEU A 175 -0.35 -21.67 0.24
N GLN A 176 0.16 -20.59 0.88
CA GLN A 176 0.99 -19.58 0.20
C GLN A 176 2.26 -20.19 -0.38
N GLY A 177 2.91 -21.10 0.34
CA GLY A 177 4.08 -21.81 -0.16
C GLY A 177 3.74 -22.72 -1.38
N TYR A 178 2.58 -23.36 -1.38
CA TYR A 178 2.12 -24.18 -2.50
C TYR A 178 1.81 -23.33 -3.76
N ASP A 179 1.44 -22.07 -3.62
CA ASP A 179 1.34 -21.14 -4.75
C ASP A 179 2.64 -21.07 -5.55
N SER A 180 3.81 -21.16 -4.89
CA SER A 180 5.12 -21.20 -5.56
C SER A 180 5.37 -22.49 -6.32
N VAL A 181 4.82 -23.61 -5.82
CA VAL A 181 4.84 -24.91 -6.51
C VAL A 181 4.00 -24.86 -7.77
N ALA A 182 2.74 -24.41 -7.64
CA ALA A 182 1.79 -24.34 -8.75
C ALA A 182 2.27 -23.36 -9.85
N LEU A 183 2.77 -22.20 -9.47
CA LEU A 183 3.22 -21.15 -10.40
C LEU A 183 4.65 -21.38 -10.93
N LYS A 184 5.43 -22.26 -10.31
CA LYS A 184 6.84 -22.51 -10.66
C LYS A 184 7.65 -21.22 -10.78
N SER A 185 7.43 -20.28 -9.85
CA SER A 185 8.07 -18.97 -9.86
C SER A 185 9.59 -19.08 -9.68
N ASP A 186 10.33 -18.18 -10.28
CA ASP A 186 11.79 -18.06 -10.14
C ASP A 186 12.20 -17.14 -9.01
N ILE A 187 11.37 -16.14 -8.72
CA ILE A 187 11.55 -15.18 -7.65
C ILE A 187 10.20 -14.96 -6.95
N GLU A 188 10.20 -14.90 -5.64
CA GLU A 188 9.04 -14.44 -4.87
C GLU A 188 9.38 -13.14 -4.14
N MET A 189 8.43 -12.20 -4.15
CA MET A 189 8.60 -10.89 -3.53
C MET A 189 7.51 -10.65 -2.50
N GLY A 190 7.89 -9.98 -1.40
CA GLY A 190 6.95 -9.59 -0.36
C GLY A 190 7.54 -8.60 0.64
N GLY A 191 6.77 -8.24 1.65
CA GLY A 191 7.24 -7.45 2.79
C GLY A 191 8.07 -8.29 3.76
N THR A 192 8.83 -7.63 4.64
CA THR A 192 9.61 -8.32 5.69
C THR A 192 8.74 -9.12 6.66
N ASP A 193 7.48 -8.72 6.82
CA ASP A 193 6.49 -9.45 7.62
C ASP A 193 6.06 -10.78 6.99
N GLN A 194 6.38 -11.01 5.72
CA GLN A 194 6.10 -12.23 4.96
C GLN A 194 7.26 -13.24 4.93
N LYS A 195 8.39 -12.94 5.59
CA LYS A 195 9.63 -13.74 5.49
C LYS A 195 9.38 -15.25 5.63
N PHE A 196 8.66 -15.65 6.66
CA PHE A 196 8.36 -17.07 6.91
C PHE A 196 7.59 -17.71 5.74
N ASN A 197 6.57 -17.03 5.24
CA ASN A 197 5.74 -17.52 4.14
C ASN A 197 6.51 -17.59 2.81
N LEU A 198 7.39 -16.62 2.53
CA LEU A 198 8.25 -16.59 1.35
C LEU A 198 9.25 -17.75 1.36
N LEU A 199 9.84 -18.05 2.53
CA LEU A 199 10.73 -19.19 2.70
C LEU A 199 10.00 -20.53 2.58
N MET A 200 8.73 -20.60 2.98
CA MET A 200 7.89 -21.77 2.81
C MET A 200 7.74 -22.13 1.33
N GLY A 201 7.54 -21.12 0.45
CA GLY A 201 7.48 -21.35 -1.00
C GLY A 201 8.74 -22.00 -1.55
N ARG A 202 9.91 -21.50 -1.13
CA ARG A 202 11.21 -22.06 -1.49
C ARG A 202 11.35 -23.53 -1.02
N GLN A 203 10.96 -23.81 0.23
CA GLN A 203 11.00 -25.15 0.80
C GLN A 203 10.06 -26.12 0.06
N LEU A 204 8.84 -25.72 -0.20
CA LEU A 204 7.87 -26.59 -0.91
C LEU A 204 8.26 -26.84 -2.36
N GLN A 205 8.88 -25.91 -3.07
CA GLN A 205 9.44 -26.17 -4.39
C GLN A 205 10.50 -27.30 -4.36
N ARG A 206 11.29 -27.36 -3.27
CA ARG A 206 12.25 -28.46 -3.05
C ARG A 206 11.53 -29.79 -2.78
N VAL A 207 10.57 -29.79 -1.86
CA VAL A 207 9.81 -31.00 -1.47
C VAL A 207 9.04 -31.58 -2.65
N TYR A 208 8.41 -30.73 -3.47
CA TYR A 208 7.67 -31.14 -4.65
C TYR A 208 8.54 -31.34 -5.89
N ASN A 209 9.87 -31.31 -5.76
CA ASN A 209 10.83 -31.55 -6.85
C ASN A 209 10.57 -30.70 -8.10
N ILE A 210 10.32 -29.41 -7.96
CA ILE A 210 10.06 -28.48 -9.08
C ILE A 210 11.32 -28.29 -9.97
N GLY A 211 12.46 -28.79 -9.54
CA GLY A 211 13.74 -28.67 -10.24
C GLY A 211 14.43 -27.31 -10.01
N LYS A 212 13.85 -26.47 -9.20
CA LYS A 212 14.41 -25.16 -8.80
C LYS A 212 13.85 -24.71 -7.46
N GLU A 213 14.61 -23.85 -6.79
CA GLU A 213 14.15 -23.10 -5.62
C GLU A 213 14.13 -21.62 -5.97
N GLN A 214 13.02 -20.94 -5.73
CA GLN A 214 12.89 -19.51 -6.03
C GLN A 214 13.86 -18.66 -5.20
N ALA A 215 14.40 -17.60 -5.78
CA ALA A 215 15.03 -16.53 -5.01
C ALA A 215 13.95 -15.73 -4.27
N VAL A 216 14.34 -15.01 -3.22
CA VAL A 216 13.40 -14.18 -2.45
C VAL A 216 13.93 -12.76 -2.33
N ILE A 217 13.06 -11.79 -2.61
CA ILE A 217 13.33 -10.36 -2.41
C ILE A 217 12.35 -9.82 -1.38
N MET A 218 12.85 -9.41 -0.23
CA MET A 218 12.05 -8.82 0.83
C MET A 218 12.21 -7.31 0.88
N MET A 219 11.09 -6.64 0.69
CA MET A 219 11.03 -5.19 0.81
C MET A 219 10.63 -4.78 2.23
N PRO A 220 11.18 -3.70 2.77
CA PRO A 220 10.74 -3.18 4.05
C PRO A 220 9.30 -2.68 3.97
N LEU A 221 8.63 -2.65 5.11
CA LEU A 221 7.34 -2.01 5.23
C LEU A 221 7.50 -0.50 5.13
N LEU A 222 6.69 0.14 4.29
CA LEU A 222 6.69 1.60 4.16
C LEU A 222 5.97 2.22 5.35
N GLU A 223 6.60 3.20 5.96
CA GLU A 223 6.01 4.00 7.03
C GLU A 223 4.88 4.88 6.47
N GLY A 224 3.80 5.03 7.26
CA GLY A 224 2.67 5.90 6.92
C GLY A 224 2.96 7.38 7.16
N LEU A 225 1.91 8.20 7.06
CA LEU A 225 1.98 9.65 7.24
C LEU A 225 2.50 10.09 8.63
N ASP A 226 2.39 9.20 9.62
CA ASP A 226 2.91 9.41 10.97
C ASP A 226 4.44 9.24 11.08
N GLY A 227 5.08 8.69 10.04
CA GLY A 227 6.53 8.47 9.97
C GLY A 227 7.07 7.39 10.91
N VAL A 228 6.22 6.65 11.61
CA VAL A 228 6.61 5.66 12.64
C VAL A 228 5.99 4.29 12.35
N ASN A 229 4.67 4.24 12.22
CA ASN A 229 3.97 2.98 12.01
C ASN A 229 3.92 2.63 10.52
N LYS A 230 3.89 1.32 10.23
CA LYS A 230 3.68 0.88 8.84
C LYS A 230 2.41 1.49 8.27
N MET A 231 2.46 1.85 6.99
CA MET A 231 1.31 2.36 6.27
C MET A 231 0.17 1.36 6.30
N SER A 232 -0.98 1.77 6.79
CA SER A 232 -2.15 0.91 6.94
C SER A 232 -3.45 1.71 6.94
N LYS A 233 -4.49 1.16 6.32
CA LYS A 233 -5.84 1.73 6.38
C LYS A 233 -6.40 1.73 7.80
N SER A 234 -6.15 0.68 8.57
CA SER A 234 -6.63 0.56 9.96
C SER A 234 -6.04 1.62 10.89
N LEU A 235 -4.85 2.15 10.57
CA LEU A 235 -4.18 3.23 11.30
C LEU A 235 -4.50 4.62 10.74
N ASN A 236 -5.25 4.69 9.63
CA ASN A 236 -5.58 5.94 8.94
C ASN A 236 -4.34 6.81 8.60
N ASN A 237 -3.18 6.17 8.39
CA ASN A 237 -1.90 6.81 8.06
C ASN A 237 -1.46 6.51 6.61
N TYR A 238 -2.38 6.13 5.74
CA TYR A 238 -2.10 5.65 4.39
C TYR A 238 -2.34 6.70 3.30
N ILE A 239 -1.73 6.44 2.14
CA ILE A 239 -2.00 7.12 0.87
C ILE A 239 -2.49 6.04 -0.10
N GLY A 240 -3.78 6.11 -0.47
CA GLY A 240 -4.40 5.16 -1.40
C GLY A 240 -4.01 5.47 -2.85
N VAL A 241 -3.84 4.43 -3.67
CA VAL A 241 -3.50 4.60 -5.10
C VAL A 241 -4.68 5.08 -5.95
N THR A 242 -5.87 5.09 -5.38
CA THR A 242 -7.13 5.54 -6.00
C THR A 242 -7.65 6.85 -5.40
N GLU A 243 -6.95 7.43 -4.44
CA GLU A 243 -7.30 8.75 -3.91
C GLU A 243 -7.23 9.82 -4.99
N LYS A 244 -7.96 10.92 -4.84
CA LYS A 244 -7.88 12.07 -5.75
C LYS A 244 -6.44 12.60 -5.84
N ALA A 245 -6.05 13.09 -6.99
CA ALA A 245 -4.70 13.63 -7.21
C ALA A 245 -4.33 14.74 -6.21
N ASN A 246 -5.28 15.63 -5.87
CA ASN A 246 -5.08 16.68 -4.88
C ASN A 246 -4.75 16.14 -3.49
N ASP A 247 -5.48 15.11 -3.05
CA ASP A 247 -5.29 14.48 -1.74
C ASP A 247 -3.96 13.73 -1.69
N MET A 248 -3.65 12.95 -2.72
CA MET A 248 -2.38 12.22 -2.83
C MET A 248 -1.20 13.19 -2.79
N TYR A 249 -1.22 14.24 -3.60
CA TYR A 249 -0.18 15.26 -3.66
C TYR A 249 0.02 15.94 -2.30
N ALA A 250 -1.06 16.40 -1.67
CA ALA A 250 -1.03 17.06 -0.37
C ALA A 250 -0.52 16.14 0.76
N LYS A 251 -0.92 14.86 0.76
CA LYS A 251 -0.44 13.88 1.73
C LYS A 251 1.05 13.63 1.59
N ILE A 252 1.58 13.48 0.36
CA ILE A 252 3.02 13.31 0.16
C ILE A 252 3.79 14.53 0.60
N LEU A 253 3.30 15.75 0.37
CA LEU A 253 3.92 16.97 0.87
C LEU A 253 3.91 17.07 2.42
N SER A 254 3.02 16.37 3.10
CA SER A 254 2.90 16.43 4.56
C SER A 254 3.87 15.54 5.32
N ILE A 255 4.58 14.62 4.64
CA ILE A 255 5.56 13.73 5.29
C ILE A 255 6.80 14.53 5.78
N SER A 256 7.52 13.99 6.75
CA SER A 256 8.78 14.59 7.22
C SER A 256 9.87 14.55 6.14
N ASP A 257 10.93 15.35 6.30
CA ASP A 257 12.05 15.36 5.36
C ASP A 257 12.85 14.05 5.42
N GLU A 258 12.92 13.39 6.57
CA GLU A 258 13.50 12.06 6.71
C GLU A 258 12.71 11.01 5.94
N LEU A 259 11.38 11.01 6.11
CA LEU A 259 10.50 10.07 5.41
C LEU A 259 10.50 10.30 3.90
N MET A 260 10.73 11.53 3.44
CA MET A 260 10.87 11.86 2.02
C MET A 260 11.97 11.03 1.35
N PHE A 261 13.15 10.89 1.98
CA PHE A 261 14.25 10.08 1.42
C PHE A 261 13.91 8.60 1.38
N ARG A 262 13.16 8.11 2.38
CA ARG A 262 12.64 6.75 2.38
C ARG A 262 11.69 6.50 1.22
N TYR A 263 10.81 7.45 0.92
CA TYR A 263 9.90 7.37 -0.22
C TYR A 263 10.64 7.49 -1.56
N TYR A 264 11.67 8.33 -1.65
CA TYR A 264 12.55 8.35 -2.82
C TYR A 264 13.20 6.99 -3.06
N GLU A 265 13.77 6.38 -2.02
CA GLU A 265 14.43 5.08 -2.12
C GLU A 265 13.49 3.97 -2.59
N LEU A 266 12.27 3.91 -2.03
CA LEU A 266 11.36 2.78 -2.21
C LEU A 266 10.35 2.96 -3.34
N LEU A 267 9.97 4.18 -3.67
CA LEU A 267 8.88 4.47 -4.60
C LEU A 267 9.32 5.19 -5.87
N SER A 268 10.40 6.01 -5.84
CA SER A 268 10.82 6.79 -7.00
C SER A 268 11.41 5.92 -8.11
N GLN A 269 11.26 6.36 -9.35
CA GLN A 269 11.90 5.76 -10.53
C GLN A 269 13.30 6.34 -10.80
N LYS A 270 13.74 7.33 -10.01
CA LYS A 270 15.09 7.89 -10.11
C LYS A 270 16.14 6.85 -9.73
N SER A 271 17.30 6.93 -10.38
CA SER A 271 18.43 6.06 -10.05
C SER A 271 19.02 6.36 -8.66
N LEU A 272 19.82 5.43 -8.14
CA LEU A 272 20.55 5.64 -6.90
C LEU A 272 21.45 6.88 -6.95
N GLU A 273 22.10 7.13 -8.10
CA GLU A 273 22.95 8.30 -8.32
C GLU A 273 22.14 9.60 -8.26
N GLU A 274 20.94 9.64 -8.90
CA GLU A 274 20.06 10.81 -8.86
C GLU A 274 19.55 11.10 -7.45
N ILE A 275 19.20 10.05 -6.69
CA ILE A 275 18.75 10.20 -5.30
C ILE A 275 19.90 10.70 -4.41
N ALA A 276 21.11 10.16 -4.60
CA ALA A 276 22.30 10.63 -3.89
C ALA A 276 22.62 12.10 -4.21
N GLN A 277 22.44 12.50 -5.48
CA GLN A 277 22.64 13.90 -5.89
C GLN A 277 21.60 14.82 -5.24
N ILE A 278 20.31 14.44 -5.20
CA ILE A 278 19.25 15.20 -4.51
C ILE A 278 19.63 15.42 -3.03
N LYS A 279 20.10 14.37 -2.37
CA LYS A 279 20.54 14.45 -0.96
C LYS A 279 21.68 15.44 -0.79
N LYS A 280 22.71 15.34 -1.63
CA LYS A 280 23.88 16.23 -1.63
C LYS A 280 23.48 17.69 -1.91
N ASP A 281 22.58 17.92 -2.87
CA ASP A 281 22.11 19.26 -3.21
C ASP A 281 21.35 19.91 -2.04
N ILE A 282 20.60 19.11 -1.27
CA ILE A 282 19.92 19.59 -0.06
C ILE A 282 20.96 19.92 1.03
N GLU A 283 21.93 19.03 1.28
CA GLU A 283 23.01 19.23 2.27
C GLU A 283 23.84 20.48 1.95
N GLN A 284 24.06 20.76 0.67
CA GLN A 284 24.79 21.94 0.19
C GLN A 284 23.91 23.21 0.04
N SER A 285 22.64 23.14 0.41
CA SER A 285 21.67 24.24 0.23
C SER A 285 21.44 24.67 -1.23
N ASN A 286 21.79 23.85 -2.21
CA ASN A 286 21.53 24.06 -3.63
C ASN A 286 20.07 23.73 -3.99
N LEU A 287 19.42 22.85 -3.22
CA LEU A 287 18.02 22.46 -3.38
C LEU A 287 17.30 22.57 -2.03
N HIS A 288 16.21 23.30 -2.01
CA HIS A 288 15.39 23.38 -0.79
C HIS A 288 14.62 22.05 -0.56
N PRO A 289 14.58 21.46 0.68
CA PRO A 289 13.89 20.20 0.95
C PRO A 289 12.43 20.18 0.47
N LYS A 290 11.69 21.29 0.66
CA LYS A 290 10.33 21.44 0.14
C LYS A 290 10.27 21.18 -1.37
N LYS A 291 11.24 21.70 -2.15
CA LYS A 291 11.26 21.53 -3.61
C LYS A 291 11.53 20.08 -4.01
N ALA A 292 12.43 19.40 -3.29
CA ALA A 292 12.63 17.96 -3.47
C ALA A 292 11.35 17.17 -3.19
N LYS A 293 10.64 17.50 -2.11
CA LYS A 293 9.37 16.87 -1.75
C LYS A 293 8.25 17.14 -2.76
N GLU A 294 8.17 18.35 -3.32
CA GLU A 294 7.27 18.69 -4.43
C GLU A 294 7.55 17.83 -5.67
N ASN A 295 8.83 17.64 -6.01
CA ASN A 295 9.21 16.81 -7.16
C ASN A 295 8.81 15.34 -6.94
N LEU A 296 9.00 14.81 -5.74
CA LEU A 296 8.57 13.46 -5.37
C LEU A 296 7.04 13.33 -5.41
N ALA A 297 6.33 14.32 -4.88
CA ALA A 297 4.86 14.33 -4.89
C ALA A 297 4.31 14.36 -6.33
N LEU A 298 4.90 15.17 -7.21
CA LEU A 298 4.56 15.19 -8.64
C LEU A 298 4.81 13.82 -9.28
N GLU A 299 5.99 13.24 -9.10
CA GLU A 299 6.36 11.94 -9.67
C GLU A 299 5.38 10.83 -9.26
N ILE A 300 5.05 10.74 -7.96
CA ILE A 300 4.15 9.70 -7.47
C ILE A 300 2.71 9.97 -7.94
N THR A 301 2.24 11.21 -7.87
CA THR A 301 0.88 11.56 -8.32
C THR A 301 0.71 11.31 -9.82
N GLU A 302 1.70 11.67 -10.65
CA GLU A 302 1.69 11.41 -12.09
C GLU A 302 1.56 9.92 -12.41
N ARG A 303 2.24 9.06 -11.64
CA ARG A 303 2.20 7.59 -11.81
C ARG A 303 0.80 7.00 -11.63
N PHE A 304 0.04 7.50 -10.66
CA PHE A 304 -1.28 6.96 -10.32
C PHE A 304 -2.44 7.69 -11.02
N HIS A 305 -2.17 8.85 -11.58
CA HIS A 305 -3.12 9.68 -12.32
C HIS A 305 -2.54 10.03 -13.71
N SER A 306 -2.46 11.31 -14.02
CA SER A 306 -1.82 11.80 -15.23
C SER A 306 -0.88 12.96 -14.89
N LYS A 307 -0.01 13.33 -15.83
CA LYS A 307 0.85 14.50 -15.71
C LYS A 307 0.04 15.80 -15.55
N GLU A 308 -1.08 15.90 -16.25
CA GLU A 308 -1.99 17.03 -16.16
C GLU A 308 -2.61 17.12 -14.77
N GLU A 309 -3.18 16.03 -14.25
CA GLU A 309 -3.78 15.97 -12.92
C GLU A 309 -2.76 16.24 -11.80
N ALA A 310 -1.52 15.74 -11.93
CA ALA A 310 -0.46 16.02 -10.97
C ALA A 310 -0.08 17.51 -10.94
N ASN A 311 0.02 18.16 -12.11
CA ASN A 311 0.30 19.59 -12.20
C ASN A 311 -0.88 20.44 -11.68
N ASN A 312 -2.12 20.02 -11.96
CA ASN A 312 -3.31 20.67 -11.42
C ASN A 312 -3.35 20.55 -9.89
N ALA A 313 -3.02 19.37 -9.34
CA ALA A 313 -2.92 19.16 -7.89
C ALA A 313 -1.87 20.07 -7.24
N LYS A 314 -0.70 20.21 -7.88
CA LYS A 314 0.33 21.17 -7.44
C LYS A 314 -0.18 22.61 -7.44
N SER A 315 -0.78 23.04 -8.56
CA SER A 315 -1.29 24.41 -8.71
C SER A 315 -2.37 24.72 -7.66
N GLU A 316 -3.26 23.76 -7.43
CA GLU A 316 -4.31 23.86 -6.42
C GLU A 316 -3.73 23.92 -4.99
N PHE A 317 -2.73 23.09 -4.71
CA PHE A 317 -2.02 23.13 -3.43
C PHE A 317 -1.37 24.50 -3.18
N ASP A 318 -0.67 25.05 -4.21
CA ASP A 318 -0.01 26.34 -4.16
C ASP A 318 -1.06 27.46 -3.97
N ARG A 319 -2.22 27.38 -4.63
CA ARG A 319 -3.33 28.33 -4.51
C ARG A 319 -3.91 28.37 -3.09
N ILE A 320 -4.16 27.18 -2.51
CA ILE A 320 -4.72 27.07 -1.16
C ILE A 320 -3.73 27.56 -0.11
N HIS A 321 -2.46 27.16 -0.22
CA HIS A 321 -1.48 27.40 0.84
C HIS A 321 -0.71 28.72 0.71
N SER A 322 -0.53 29.26 -0.49
CA SER A 322 0.18 30.52 -0.72
C SER A 322 -0.76 31.72 -0.76
N GLN A 323 -2.00 31.53 -1.23
CA GLN A 323 -2.97 32.59 -1.41
C GLN A 323 -4.12 32.56 -0.39
N ASN A 324 -4.11 31.60 0.55
CA ASN A 324 -5.22 31.32 1.48
C ASN A 324 -6.58 31.15 0.75
N ALA A 325 -6.56 30.66 -0.47
CA ALA A 325 -7.76 30.45 -1.25
C ALA A 325 -8.51 29.20 -0.78
N LEU A 326 -9.80 29.16 -1.04
CA LEU A 326 -10.63 28.00 -0.72
C LEU A 326 -10.40 26.87 -1.77
N PRO A 327 -10.46 25.60 -1.36
CA PRO A 327 -10.37 24.48 -2.31
C PRO A 327 -11.43 24.58 -3.41
N SER A 328 -11.07 24.26 -4.65
CA SER A 328 -12.01 24.30 -5.77
C SER A 328 -12.97 23.10 -5.82
N ASP A 329 -12.60 21.99 -5.16
CA ASP A 329 -13.31 20.71 -5.19
C ASP A 329 -14.01 20.34 -3.87
N MET A 330 -14.49 21.37 -3.14
CA MET A 330 -15.24 21.15 -1.91
C MET A 330 -16.48 20.29 -2.18
N VAL A 331 -16.71 19.30 -1.31
CA VAL A 331 -17.94 18.51 -1.35
C VAL A 331 -19.11 19.40 -0.98
N GLU A 332 -20.18 19.35 -1.79
CA GLU A 332 -21.42 20.11 -1.55
C GLU A 332 -22.43 19.22 -0.82
N PHE A 333 -23.06 19.80 0.20
CA PHE A 333 -24.12 19.17 0.98
C PHE A 333 -25.37 20.04 0.95
N GLU A 334 -26.54 19.41 0.95
CA GLU A 334 -27.84 20.09 1.08
C GLU A 334 -28.54 19.60 2.35
N ILE A 335 -29.05 20.51 3.14
CA ILE A 335 -29.81 20.22 4.38
C ILE A 335 -31.09 21.05 4.36
N GLN A 336 -32.20 20.44 4.79
CA GLN A 336 -33.50 21.11 4.91
C GLN A 336 -33.66 21.70 6.32
N GLY A 337 -34.10 22.94 6.36
CA GLY A 337 -34.40 23.66 7.60
C GLY A 337 -33.16 24.12 8.37
N LYS A 338 -33.35 24.97 9.34
CA LYS A 338 -32.33 25.51 10.23
C LYS A 338 -31.54 24.39 10.94
N ILE A 339 -30.20 24.44 10.91
CA ILE A 339 -29.36 23.41 11.48
C ILE A 339 -28.35 24.00 12.49
N TRP A 340 -28.14 23.27 13.59
CA TRP A 340 -27.08 23.58 14.54
C TRP A 340 -25.69 23.34 13.94
N LEU A 341 -24.77 24.32 14.07
CA LEU A 341 -23.43 24.27 13.45
C LEU A 341 -22.68 22.97 13.79
N ALA A 342 -22.68 22.55 15.07
CA ALA A 342 -21.98 21.32 15.46
C ALA A 342 -22.56 20.08 14.76
N LYS A 343 -23.86 20.04 14.49
CA LYS A 343 -24.51 18.98 13.71
C LYS A 343 -24.16 19.09 12.24
N ALA A 344 -24.17 20.30 11.67
CA ALA A 344 -23.78 20.55 10.28
C ALA A 344 -22.35 20.08 9.99
N LEU A 345 -21.42 20.33 10.89
CA LEU A 345 -20.01 19.86 10.76
C LEU A 345 -19.89 18.34 10.73
N VAL A 346 -20.75 17.62 11.43
CA VAL A 346 -20.79 16.15 11.42
C VAL A 346 -21.45 15.63 10.12
N GLU A 347 -22.58 16.21 9.74
CA GLU A 347 -23.31 15.82 8.52
C GLU A 347 -22.49 16.08 7.24
N CYS A 348 -21.66 17.12 7.25
CA CYS A 348 -20.71 17.41 6.19
C CYS A 348 -19.41 16.59 6.30
N GLY A 349 -19.30 15.63 7.21
CA GLY A 349 -18.14 14.76 7.35
C GLY A 349 -16.86 15.45 7.85
N LEU A 350 -16.96 16.70 8.34
CA LEU A 350 -15.80 17.46 8.83
C LEU A 350 -15.38 17.01 10.23
N GLU A 351 -16.33 16.50 11.03
CA GLU A 351 -16.09 15.96 12.36
C GLU A 351 -16.80 14.60 12.55
N SER A 352 -16.26 13.78 13.46
CA SER A 352 -16.78 12.43 13.70
C SER A 352 -17.98 12.37 14.62
N SER A 353 -18.21 13.42 15.41
CA SER A 353 -19.33 13.52 16.36
C SER A 353 -19.60 14.99 16.74
N THR A 354 -20.82 15.26 17.22
CA THR A 354 -21.18 16.60 17.72
C THR A 354 -20.32 17.04 18.91
N SER A 355 -19.87 16.10 19.75
CA SER A 355 -18.93 16.40 20.83
C SER A 355 -17.54 16.82 20.31
N ALA A 356 -17.06 16.20 19.22
CA ALA A 356 -15.83 16.60 18.56
C ALA A 356 -15.99 17.98 17.91
N ALA A 357 -17.10 18.20 17.20
CA ALA A 357 -17.42 19.47 16.57
C ALA A 357 -17.48 20.62 17.58
N ARG A 358 -18.12 20.44 18.74
CA ARG A 358 -18.14 21.45 19.82
C ARG A 358 -16.73 21.78 20.31
N ARG A 359 -15.88 20.77 20.55
CA ARG A 359 -14.48 21.03 20.95
C ARG A 359 -13.72 21.83 19.89
N SER A 360 -13.92 21.52 18.61
CA SER A 360 -13.31 22.28 17.51
C SER A 360 -13.80 23.72 17.43
N ILE A 361 -15.10 23.98 17.72
CA ILE A 361 -15.68 25.30 17.78
C ILE A 361 -15.06 26.07 18.98
N SER A 362 -15.11 25.52 20.19
CA SER A 362 -14.54 26.15 21.41
C SER A 362 -13.03 26.45 21.29
N ALA A 363 -12.30 25.59 20.55
CA ALA A 363 -10.87 25.77 20.30
C ALA A 363 -10.56 26.78 19.15
N ASN A 364 -11.56 27.50 18.63
CA ASN A 364 -11.44 28.40 17.48
C ASN A 364 -10.87 27.73 16.22
N ALA A 365 -11.08 26.39 16.08
CA ALA A 365 -10.65 25.63 14.92
C ALA A 365 -11.71 25.58 13.81
N ALA A 366 -12.96 25.95 14.11
CA ALA A 366 -14.06 26.03 13.16
C ALA A 366 -14.17 27.40 12.53
N SER A 367 -14.53 27.48 11.25
CA SER A 367 -14.86 28.71 10.53
C SER A 367 -16.10 28.52 9.66
N VAL A 368 -16.90 29.58 9.54
CA VAL A 368 -18.04 29.70 8.64
C VAL A 368 -17.79 30.88 7.72
N ASN A 369 -17.79 30.67 6.41
CA ASN A 369 -17.49 31.69 5.40
C ASN A 369 -16.16 32.44 5.71
N SER A 370 -15.12 31.70 6.05
CA SER A 370 -13.77 32.17 6.38
C SER A 370 -13.69 32.95 7.71
N GLN A 371 -14.78 33.10 8.46
CA GLN A 371 -14.78 33.73 9.78
C GLN A 371 -14.75 32.66 10.87
N LYS A 372 -13.83 32.80 11.84
CA LYS A 372 -13.75 31.90 12.99
C LYS A 372 -14.97 32.00 13.86
N VAL A 373 -15.47 30.85 14.29
CA VAL A 373 -16.63 30.71 15.14
C VAL A 373 -16.24 30.05 16.46
N SER A 374 -16.61 30.65 17.58
CA SER A 374 -16.44 30.12 18.94
C SER A 374 -17.77 29.85 19.66
N ASP A 375 -18.90 30.28 19.08
CA ASP A 375 -20.21 30.04 19.63
C ASP A 375 -20.68 28.60 19.35
N GLU A 376 -20.67 27.79 20.40
CA GLU A 376 -21.15 26.39 20.34
C GLU A 376 -22.66 26.28 20.10
N GLN A 377 -23.42 27.34 20.30
CA GLN A 377 -24.88 27.34 20.12
C GLN A 377 -25.30 27.94 18.78
N MET A 378 -24.36 28.28 17.90
CA MET A 378 -24.63 28.86 16.58
C MET A 378 -25.50 27.93 15.73
N TYR A 379 -26.52 28.50 15.08
CA TYR A 379 -27.35 27.84 14.06
C TYR A 379 -27.11 28.49 12.71
N LEU A 380 -27.16 27.68 11.67
CA LEU A 380 -27.15 28.11 10.28
C LEU A 380 -28.60 28.11 9.77
N GLU A 381 -29.04 29.26 9.25
CA GLU A 381 -30.36 29.46 8.65
C GLU A 381 -30.28 29.23 7.13
N GLN A 382 -31.35 29.48 6.39
CA GLN A 382 -31.35 29.36 4.93
C GLN A 382 -30.20 30.20 4.33
N GLY A 383 -29.39 29.54 3.49
CA GLY A 383 -28.22 30.16 2.85
C GLY A 383 -27.18 29.17 2.37
N GLU A 384 -26.13 29.72 1.76
CA GLU A 384 -24.94 28.94 1.35
C GLU A 384 -23.77 29.26 2.27
N TYR A 385 -23.11 28.23 2.76
CA TYR A 385 -22.05 28.35 3.75
C TYR A 385 -20.84 27.54 3.32
N ILE A 386 -19.66 28.08 3.57
CA ILE A 386 -18.40 27.35 3.51
C ILE A 386 -18.01 27.03 4.94
N LEU A 387 -18.02 25.75 5.27
CA LEU A 387 -17.63 25.24 6.57
C LEU A 387 -16.18 24.78 6.52
N GLN A 388 -15.40 25.10 7.54
CA GLN A 388 -14.01 24.73 7.63
C GLN A 388 -13.65 24.26 9.04
N ILE A 389 -12.86 23.19 9.15
CA ILE A 389 -12.22 22.75 10.39
C ILE A 389 -10.70 22.68 10.18
N GLY A 390 -9.97 23.48 11.00
CA GLY A 390 -8.53 23.61 10.86
C GLY A 390 -8.12 24.18 9.50
N LYS A 391 -7.01 23.68 8.93
CA LYS A 391 -6.48 24.17 7.64
C LYS A 391 -6.79 23.27 6.45
N ARG A 392 -7.41 22.11 6.67
CA ARG A 392 -7.47 21.06 5.65
C ARG A 392 -8.87 20.52 5.34
N LYS A 393 -9.82 20.68 6.24
CA LYS A 393 -11.16 20.13 6.06
C LYS A 393 -12.13 21.24 5.67
N PHE A 394 -12.76 21.11 4.50
CA PHE A 394 -13.70 22.09 3.95
C PHE A 394 -14.93 21.37 3.43
N ALA A 395 -16.08 22.02 3.51
CA ALA A 395 -17.31 21.59 2.86
C ALA A 395 -18.15 22.82 2.47
N LYS A 396 -18.89 22.72 1.39
CA LYS A 396 -19.91 23.69 0.99
C LYS A 396 -21.27 23.16 1.43
N LEU A 397 -21.98 23.91 2.23
CA LEU A 397 -23.29 23.56 2.74
C LEU A 397 -24.35 24.54 2.21
N LYS A 398 -25.42 23.99 1.64
CA LYS A 398 -26.61 24.72 1.26
C LYS A 398 -27.75 24.34 2.19
N VAL A 399 -28.22 25.29 2.98
CA VAL A 399 -29.39 25.15 3.85
C VAL A 399 -30.59 25.68 3.07
N LYS A 400 -31.57 24.81 2.80
CA LYS A 400 -32.83 25.13 2.15
C LYS A 400 -33.93 25.38 3.19
N GLU A 401 -35.05 25.94 2.78
CA GLU A 401 -36.23 26.12 3.65
C GLU A 401 -36.72 24.84 4.26
#